data_849a6b02407de3b9dafc065bbed8e7cf
#
_entry.id   849a6b02407de3b9dafc065bbed8e7cf
#
_cell.length_a   1.000
_cell.length_b   1.000
_cell.length_c   1.000
_cell.angle_alpha   90.00
_cell.angle_beta   90.00
_cell.angle_gamma   90.00
#
_symmetry.space_group_name_H-M   'P 1'
#
loop_
_entity.id
_entity.type
_entity.pdbx_description
1 polymer ?
#
loop_
_entity_poly.entity_id
_entity_poly.type
_entity_poly.pdbx_seq_one_letter_code
_entity_poly.pdbx_strand_id
1 'polypeptide(L)'
;MSKQSLIIYKIPVLYNILNEIRENFKFNLYNFSEKYDFQKIDSEKFGNYIILTNYKNKIKNKSNQLIFENFPTSIFKIIEKANILFLKQKFQDQSQIVIGKYRLDLNSRKLLNKEKSLKLTERETEIIIFLNNSKESQSIENLQNKVWGHVSDLETHTVETHIYRLRKKLMEIFDDDKFIISTKEGYKI
;
A
#
# COMPACT_ATOMS: atom_id res chain seq x y z
N MET A 1 3.56 15.52 7.70
CA MET A 1 4.25 14.87 6.57
C MET A 1 4.88 13.58 7.06
N SER A 2 4.71 12.46 6.35
CA SER A 2 5.37 11.20 6.71
C SER A 2 6.89 11.37 6.61
N LYS A 3 7.61 10.93 7.65
CA LYS A 3 9.06 10.96 7.71
C LYS A 3 9.64 10.07 6.63
N GLN A 4 10.56 10.58 5.81
CA GLN A 4 11.26 9.81 4.78
C GLN A 4 12.74 9.70 5.14
N SER A 5 13.36 8.54 4.93
CA SER A 5 14.74 8.27 5.32
C SER A 5 15.49 7.49 4.25
N LEU A 6 16.67 8.01 3.85
CA LEU A 6 17.61 7.30 3.00
C LEU A 6 18.73 6.71 3.87
N ILE A 7 18.80 5.39 3.89
CA ILE A 7 19.77 4.64 4.68
C ILE A 7 20.89 4.20 3.74
N ILE A 8 22.09 4.71 3.96
CA ILE A 8 23.28 4.30 3.21
C ILE A 8 23.89 3.09 3.93
N TYR A 9 23.90 1.95 3.25
CA TYR A 9 24.38 0.70 3.85
C TYR A 9 25.70 0.25 3.25
N LYS A 10 26.74 0.21 4.09
CA LYS A 10 28.11 -0.21 3.73
C LYS A 10 28.77 0.57 2.60
N ILE A 11 28.44 1.86 2.47
CA ILE A 11 29.10 2.79 1.52
C ILE A 11 29.39 4.12 2.24
N PRO A 12 30.31 4.14 3.23
CA PRO A 12 30.53 5.32 4.07
C PRO A 12 31.00 6.55 3.28
N VAL A 13 31.79 6.36 2.22
CA VAL A 13 32.23 7.47 1.36
C VAL A 13 31.04 8.18 0.72
N LEU A 14 30.06 7.43 0.22
CA LEU A 14 28.84 8.02 -0.36
C LEU A 14 28.01 8.77 0.70
N TYR A 15 27.93 8.21 1.92
CA TYR A 15 27.26 8.91 3.01
C TYR A 15 27.89 10.25 3.30
N ASN A 16 29.23 10.32 3.41
CA ASN A 16 29.94 11.56 3.69
C ASN A 16 29.66 12.62 2.62
N ILE A 17 29.75 12.24 1.34
CA ILE A 17 29.45 13.14 0.21
C ILE A 17 28.00 13.65 0.27
N LEU A 18 27.03 12.77 0.47
CA LEU A 18 25.63 13.17 0.55
C LEU A 18 25.34 14.01 1.81
N ASN A 19 26.05 13.77 2.91
CA ASN A 19 25.86 14.51 4.14
C ASN A 19 26.32 15.96 4.03
N GLU A 20 27.30 16.28 3.18
CA GLU A 20 27.74 17.65 2.91
C GLU A 20 26.62 18.49 2.25
N ILE A 21 25.77 17.87 1.47
CA ILE A 21 24.68 18.54 0.75
C ILE A 21 23.29 18.22 1.32
N ARG A 22 23.23 17.68 2.55
CA ARG A 22 21.99 17.18 3.18
C ARG A 22 20.85 18.19 3.28
N GLU A 23 21.17 19.48 3.36
CA GLU A 23 20.19 20.57 3.47
C GLU A 23 19.30 20.70 2.23
N ASN A 24 19.76 20.17 1.10
CA ASN A 24 19.00 20.15 -0.16
C ASN A 24 18.00 18.98 -0.24
N PHE A 25 17.96 18.09 0.76
CA PHE A 25 17.11 16.91 0.72
C PHE A 25 15.83 17.10 1.52
N LYS A 26 14.75 16.51 1.01
CA LYS A 26 13.45 16.41 1.71
C LYS A 26 13.34 15.15 2.57
N PHE A 27 14.42 14.40 2.73
CA PHE A 27 14.53 13.16 3.50
C PHE A 27 15.72 13.19 4.46
N ASN A 28 15.69 12.39 5.51
CA ASN A 28 16.80 12.24 6.44
C ASN A 28 17.82 11.23 5.92
N LEU A 29 19.10 11.46 6.24
CA LEU A 29 20.20 10.55 5.90
C LEU A 29 20.62 9.75 7.12
N TYR A 30 20.88 8.46 6.93
CA TYR A 30 21.43 7.57 7.94
C TYR A 30 22.53 6.70 7.34
N ASN A 31 23.56 6.39 8.15
CA ASN A 31 24.68 5.53 7.76
C ASN A 31 24.69 4.27 8.61
N PHE A 32 24.73 3.12 7.95
CA PHE A 32 24.98 1.83 8.57
C PHE A 32 26.20 1.16 7.93
N SER A 33 27.37 1.34 8.57
CA SER A 33 28.65 0.82 8.07
C SER A 33 28.85 -0.65 8.43
N GLU A 34 28.30 -1.07 9.57
CA GLU A 34 28.37 -2.44 10.06
C GLU A 34 27.18 -3.28 9.63
N LYS A 35 27.26 -4.60 9.93
CA LYS A 35 26.15 -5.51 9.65
C LYS A 35 24.94 -5.14 10.50
N TYR A 36 23.84 -4.82 9.86
CA TYR A 36 22.60 -4.43 10.52
C TYR A 36 21.46 -5.41 10.14
N ASP A 37 20.63 -5.77 11.12
CA ASP A 37 19.46 -6.59 10.89
C ASP A 37 18.26 -5.71 10.49
N PHE A 38 18.09 -5.55 9.18
CA PHE A 38 16.99 -4.76 8.65
C PHE A 38 15.60 -5.40 8.82
N GLN A 39 15.49 -6.62 9.34
CA GLN A 39 14.19 -7.20 9.70
C GLN A 39 13.62 -6.54 10.97
N LYS A 40 14.51 -6.04 11.84
CA LYS A 40 14.19 -5.36 13.09
C LYS A 40 14.27 -3.85 13.00
N ILE A 41 14.17 -3.30 11.77
CA ILE A 41 14.25 -1.85 11.59
C ILE A 41 13.04 -1.18 12.24
N ASP A 42 13.30 -0.14 13.02
CA ASP A 42 12.27 0.65 13.68
C ASP A 42 11.58 1.57 12.68
N SER A 43 10.35 1.21 12.30
CA SER A 43 9.52 1.99 11.38
C SER A 43 9.07 3.34 11.95
N GLU A 44 8.94 3.47 13.27
CA GLU A 44 8.60 4.75 13.91
C GLU A 44 9.77 5.74 13.82
N LYS A 45 10.99 5.23 13.98
CA LYS A 45 12.21 6.03 13.86
C LYS A 45 12.48 6.50 12.43
N PHE A 46 12.38 5.60 11.47
CA PHE A 46 12.81 5.86 10.09
C PHE A 46 11.67 6.28 9.15
N GLY A 47 10.42 5.97 9.51
CA GLY A 47 9.27 6.21 8.63
C GLY A 47 9.35 5.40 7.33
N ASN A 48 9.01 6.03 6.22
CA ASN A 48 9.19 5.44 4.89
C ASN A 48 10.67 5.51 4.52
N TYR A 49 11.34 4.38 4.46
CA TYR A 49 12.78 4.34 4.22
C TYR A 49 13.16 3.60 2.95
N ILE A 50 14.28 4.00 2.38
CA ILE A 50 14.96 3.33 1.27
C ILE A 50 16.37 2.99 1.71
N ILE A 51 16.83 1.77 1.41
CA ILE A 51 18.18 1.33 1.68
C ILE A 51 18.99 1.44 0.39
N LEU A 52 19.99 2.32 0.38
CA LEU A 52 20.92 2.42 -0.72
C LEU A 52 22.15 1.58 -0.41
N THR A 53 22.47 0.66 -1.31
CA THR A 53 23.62 -0.24 -1.16
C THR A 53 24.20 -0.63 -2.53
N ASN A 54 25.34 -1.32 -2.52
CA ASN A 54 25.91 -1.93 -3.72
C ASN A 54 25.44 -3.39 -3.88
N TYR A 55 25.69 -3.95 -5.04
CA TYR A 55 25.27 -5.34 -5.37
C TYR A 55 25.82 -6.37 -4.36
N LYS A 56 27.06 -6.22 -3.91
CA LYS A 56 27.70 -7.15 -2.95
C LYS A 56 27.00 -7.19 -1.59
N ASN A 57 26.38 -6.10 -1.19
CA ASN A 57 25.71 -5.93 0.10
C ASN A 57 24.18 -5.95 -0.01
N LYS A 58 23.62 -6.48 -1.10
CA LYS A 58 22.19 -6.65 -1.30
C LYS A 58 21.54 -7.42 -0.16
N ILE A 59 20.45 -6.91 0.38
CA ILE A 59 19.69 -7.53 1.47
C ILE A 59 18.61 -8.43 0.84
N LYS A 60 18.57 -9.70 1.22
CA LYS A 60 17.58 -10.66 0.73
C LYS A 60 16.18 -10.25 1.22
N ASN A 61 15.16 -10.45 0.39
CA ASN A 61 13.74 -10.25 0.71
C ASN A 61 13.35 -8.82 1.14
N LYS A 62 14.09 -7.79 0.69
CA LYS A 62 13.73 -6.39 0.87
C LYS A 62 13.46 -5.73 -0.48
N SER A 63 12.24 -5.18 -0.65
CA SER A 63 11.83 -4.51 -1.89
C SER A 63 12.22 -3.04 -1.95
N ASN A 64 12.41 -2.40 -0.78
CA ASN A 64 12.75 -0.99 -0.65
C ASN A 64 14.26 -0.73 -0.68
N GLN A 65 14.96 -1.36 -1.63
CA GLN A 65 16.39 -1.19 -1.87
C GLN A 65 16.64 -0.46 -3.18
N LEU A 66 17.62 0.44 -3.15
CA LEU A 66 18.25 1.04 -4.30
C LEU A 66 19.66 0.46 -4.43
N ILE A 67 19.85 -0.41 -5.42
CA ILE A 67 21.10 -1.10 -5.63
C ILE A 67 21.81 -0.49 -6.83
N PHE A 68 23.07 -0.08 -6.62
CA PHE A 68 23.95 0.34 -7.71
C PHE A 68 24.98 -0.76 -8.00
N GLU A 69 25.02 -1.17 -9.26
CA GLU A 69 25.94 -2.21 -9.73
C GLU A 69 27.32 -1.61 -10.05
N ASN A 70 27.33 -0.42 -10.60
CA ASN A 70 28.54 0.24 -11.07
C ASN A 70 28.78 1.57 -10.37
N PHE A 71 29.97 1.75 -9.80
CA PHE A 71 30.52 3.02 -9.35
C PHE A 71 31.78 3.34 -10.19
N PRO A 72 32.08 4.61 -10.47
CA PRO A 72 31.40 5.81 -9.99
C PRO A 72 30.06 6.07 -10.71
N THR A 73 29.09 6.68 -9.99
CA THR A 73 27.81 7.13 -10.55
C THR A 73 27.55 8.56 -10.12
N SER A 74 26.78 9.29 -10.91
CA SER A 74 26.42 10.69 -10.60
C SER A 74 25.55 10.76 -9.34
N ILE A 75 25.86 11.66 -8.43
CA ILE A 75 25.07 11.96 -7.23
C ILE A 75 23.64 12.36 -7.62
N PHE A 76 23.49 13.16 -8.67
CA PHE A 76 22.17 13.53 -9.20
C PHE A 76 21.32 12.32 -9.53
N LYS A 77 21.89 11.34 -10.21
CA LYS A 77 21.20 10.08 -10.55
C LYS A 77 20.81 9.25 -9.32
N ILE A 78 21.61 9.29 -8.26
CA ILE A 78 21.30 8.63 -6.98
C ILE A 78 20.08 9.30 -6.33
N ILE A 79 20.10 10.63 -6.21
CA ILE A 79 19.05 11.42 -5.60
C ILE A 79 17.75 11.30 -6.39
N GLU A 80 17.81 11.37 -7.72
CA GLU A 80 16.66 11.19 -8.61
C GLU A 80 15.98 9.84 -8.38
N LYS A 81 16.75 8.75 -8.40
CA LYS A 81 16.21 7.41 -8.16
C LYS A 81 15.64 7.24 -6.76
N ALA A 82 16.27 7.82 -5.73
CA ALA A 82 15.74 7.81 -4.37
C ALA A 82 14.40 8.56 -4.30
N ASN A 83 14.31 9.75 -4.90
CA ASN A 83 13.07 10.52 -4.95
C ASN A 83 11.94 9.78 -5.69
N ILE A 84 12.24 9.12 -6.81
CA ILE A 84 11.26 8.30 -7.54
C ILE A 84 10.74 7.16 -6.66
N LEU A 85 11.60 6.48 -5.90
CA LEU A 85 11.19 5.43 -4.99
C LEU A 85 10.35 5.96 -3.82
N PHE A 86 10.71 7.10 -3.24
CA PHE A 86 9.91 7.75 -2.20
C PHE A 86 8.52 8.16 -2.73
N LEU A 87 8.44 8.68 -3.94
CA LEU A 87 7.16 9.00 -4.58
C LEU A 87 6.31 7.75 -4.79
N LYS A 88 6.91 6.65 -5.25
CA LYS A 88 6.20 5.36 -5.39
C LYS A 88 5.69 4.83 -4.05
N GLN A 89 6.49 4.87 -2.99
CA GLN A 89 6.05 4.47 -1.65
C GLN A 89 4.87 5.33 -1.17
N LYS A 90 5.01 6.65 -1.27
CA LYS A 90 3.93 7.58 -0.90
C LYS A 90 2.63 7.30 -1.66
N PHE A 91 2.73 7.06 -2.96
CA PHE A 91 1.57 6.73 -3.80
C PHE A 91 0.93 5.40 -3.40
N GLN A 92 1.74 4.38 -3.06
CA GLN A 92 1.25 3.10 -2.55
C GLN A 92 0.55 3.26 -1.20
N ASP A 93 1.13 4.03 -0.27
CA ASP A 93 0.54 4.27 1.05
C ASP A 93 -0.81 5.01 0.94
N GLN A 94 -0.90 5.99 0.05
CA GLN A 94 -2.13 6.76 -0.18
C GLN A 94 -3.24 5.94 -0.85
N SER A 95 -2.88 4.86 -1.53
CA SER A 95 -3.85 3.98 -2.20
C SER A 95 -4.39 2.87 -1.31
N GLN A 96 -3.97 2.79 -0.06
CA GLN A 96 -4.37 1.73 0.86
C GLN A 96 -5.40 2.22 1.88
N ILE A 97 -6.52 1.48 1.97
CA ILE A 97 -7.56 1.68 2.95
C ILE A 97 -7.57 0.50 3.92
N VAL A 98 -7.52 0.78 5.23
CA VAL A 98 -7.64 -0.25 6.26
C VAL A 98 -9.12 -0.45 6.59
N ILE A 99 -9.59 -1.69 6.52
CA ILE A 99 -10.98 -2.10 6.75
C ILE A 99 -10.96 -3.27 7.74
N GLY A 100 -11.12 -2.97 9.02
CA GLY A 100 -10.97 -3.97 10.08
C GLY A 100 -9.61 -4.67 10.02
N LYS A 101 -9.61 -5.99 9.81
CA LYS A 101 -8.38 -6.80 9.67
C LYS A 101 -7.80 -6.83 8.25
N TYR A 102 -8.43 -6.16 7.30
CA TYR A 102 -8.07 -6.16 5.89
C TYR A 102 -7.41 -4.84 5.48
N ARG A 103 -6.64 -4.92 4.40
CA ARG A 103 -6.07 -3.78 3.70
C ARG A 103 -6.49 -3.83 2.23
N LEU A 104 -7.21 -2.83 1.80
CA LEU A 104 -7.65 -2.67 0.41
C LEU A 104 -6.65 -1.78 -0.33
N ASP A 105 -5.97 -2.34 -1.33
CA ASP A 105 -5.12 -1.59 -2.27
C ASP A 105 -5.97 -1.19 -3.48
N LEU A 106 -6.23 0.09 -3.61
CA LEU A 106 -7.07 0.66 -4.66
C LEU A 106 -6.44 0.55 -6.05
N ASN A 107 -5.11 0.65 -6.14
CA ASN A 107 -4.40 0.61 -7.41
C ASN A 107 -4.42 -0.79 -8.04
N SER A 108 -4.16 -1.81 -7.23
CA SER A 108 -4.18 -3.19 -7.69
C SER A 108 -5.54 -3.85 -7.56
N ARG A 109 -6.51 -3.18 -6.91
CA ARG A 109 -7.83 -3.73 -6.54
C ARG A 109 -7.70 -5.07 -5.82
N LYS A 110 -6.85 -5.11 -4.80
CA LYS A 110 -6.62 -6.30 -3.97
C LYS A 110 -6.99 -6.04 -2.53
N LEU A 111 -7.78 -6.96 -1.98
CA LEU A 111 -8.01 -7.04 -0.54
C LEU A 111 -6.99 -8.01 0.06
N LEU A 112 -6.25 -7.55 1.07
CA LEU A 112 -5.12 -8.25 1.66
C LEU A 112 -5.40 -8.55 3.13
N ASN A 113 -5.07 -9.75 3.57
CA ASN A 113 -5.04 -10.12 4.99
C ASN A 113 -3.91 -11.13 5.22
N LYS A 114 -2.91 -10.76 6.03
CA LYS A 114 -1.68 -11.53 6.23
C LYS A 114 -1.03 -11.88 4.88
N GLU A 115 -0.87 -13.17 4.58
CA GLU A 115 -0.27 -13.66 3.33
C GLU A 115 -1.30 -13.91 2.22
N LYS A 116 -2.60 -13.81 2.53
CA LYS A 116 -3.67 -14.06 1.57
C LYS A 116 -4.07 -12.78 0.85
N SER A 117 -4.40 -12.90 -0.43
CA SER A 117 -4.86 -11.78 -1.26
C SER A 117 -6.03 -12.20 -2.14
N LEU A 118 -7.04 -11.33 -2.24
CA LEU A 118 -8.20 -11.46 -3.11
C LEU A 118 -8.20 -10.34 -4.13
N LYS A 119 -8.18 -10.67 -5.41
CA LYS A 119 -8.36 -9.70 -6.49
C LYS A 119 -9.84 -9.39 -6.66
N LEU A 120 -10.14 -8.09 -6.64
CA LEU A 120 -11.50 -7.57 -6.78
C LEU A 120 -11.74 -7.02 -8.18
N THR A 121 -12.98 -7.03 -8.62
CA THR A 121 -13.43 -6.24 -9.76
C THR A 121 -13.60 -4.78 -9.33
N GLU A 122 -13.80 -3.89 -10.28
CA GLU A 122 -14.06 -2.48 -10.02
C GLU A 122 -15.30 -2.29 -9.14
N ARG A 123 -16.41 -2.91 -9.51
CA ARG A 123 -17.68 -2.86 -8.77
C ARG A 123 -17.59 -3.44 -7.36
N GLU A 124 -16.86 -4.54 -7.17
CA GLU A 124 -16.60 -5.10 -5.84
C GLU A 124 -15.79 -4.14 -4.98
N THR A 125 -14.80 -3.46 -5.57
CA THR A 125 -14.00 -2.43 -4.88
C THR A 125 -14.88 -1.24 -4.46
N GLU A 126 -15.72 -0.74 -5.36
CA GLU A 126 -16.64 0.37 -5.09
C GLU A 126 -17.66 0.02 -3.99
N ILE A 127 -18.23 -1.19 -4.01
CA ILE A 127 -19.11 -1.68 -2.96
C ILE A 127 -18.42 -1.64 -1.60
N ILE A 128 -17.20 -2.19 -1.51
CA ILE A 128 -16.43 -2.24 -0.26
C ILE A 128 -16.14 -0.83 0.25
N ILE A 129 -15.69 0.09 -0.63
CA ILE A 129 -15.40 1.48 -0.25
C ILE A 129 -16.66 2.18 0.24
N PHE A 130 -17.77 2.03 -0.47
CA PHE A 130 -19.03 2.68 -0.11
C PHE A 130 -19.54 2.17 1.24
N LEU A 131 -19.57 0.86 1.46
CA LEU A 131 -20.01 0.29 2.73
C LEU A 131 -19.06 0.67 3.89
N ASN A 132 -17.74 0.66 3.67
CA ASN A 132 -16.78 1.04 4.70
C ASN A 132 -16.89 2.53 5.12
N ASN A 133 -17.24 3.40 4.17
CA ASN A 133 -17.40 4.84 4.45
C ASN A 133 -18.77 5.16 5.07
N SER A 134 -19.69 4.21 5.05
CA SER A 134 -21.04 4.37 5.59
C SER A 134 -21.07 3.98 7.07
N LYS A 135 -21.64 4.83 7.93
CA LYS A 135 -21.79 4.54 9.36
C LYS A 135 -22.93 3.56 9.64
N GLU A 136 -23.89 3.50 8.76
CA GLU A 136 -25.13 2.73 8.89
C GLU A 136 -25.26 1.72 7.74
N SER A 137 -26.17 0.76 7.91
CA SER A 137 -26.53 -0.19 6.86
C SER A 137 -27.04 0.53 5.62
N GLN A 138 -26.63 0.10 4.45
CA GLN A 138 -27.02 0.72 3.18
C GLN A 138 -28.03 -0.16 2.44
N SER A 139 -29.13 0.44 2.04
CA SER A 139 -30.16 -0.25 1.26
C SER A 139 -29.64 -0.66 -0.12
N ILE A 140 -30.31 -1.63 -0.75
CA ILE A 140 -30.00 -2.07 -2.12
C ILE A 140 -30.09 -0.87 -3.07
N GLU A 141 -31.09 -0.02 -2.92
CA GLU A 141 -31.31 1.17 -3.74
C GLU A 141 -30.14 2.17 -3.60
N ASN A 142 -29.66 2.43 -2.36
CA ASN A 142 -28.53 3.29 -2.11
C ASN A 142 -27.23 2.73 -2.74
N LEU A 143 -27.02 1.42 -2.62
CA LEU A 143 -25.88 0.74 -3.27
C LEU A 143 -25.97 0.86 -4.78
N GLN A 144 -27.14 0.63 -5.36
CA GLN A 144 -27.37 0.74 -6.79
C GLN A 144 -27.05 2.15 -7.29
N ASN A 145 -27.60 3.16 -6.66
CA ASN A 145 -27.41 4.56 -7.04
C ASN A 145 -25.95 5.02 -6.91
N LYS A 146 -25.25 4.59 -5.87
CA LYS A 146 -23.88 5.06 -5.59
C LYS A 146 -22.81 4.30 -6.38
N VAL A 147 -23.01 3.01 -6.61
CA VAL A 147 -22.01 2.15 -7.28
C VAL A 147 -22.25 2.07 -8.78
N TRP A 148 -23.52 2.08 -9.25
CA TRP A 148 -23.84 1.99 -10.67
C TRP A 148 -24.33 3.30 -11.29
N GLY A 149 -24.62 4.31 -10.46
CA GLY A 149 -25.18 5.59 -10.90
C GLY A 149 -26.70 5.47 -11.19
N HIS A 150 -27.29 6.55 -11.68
CA HIS A 150 -28.70 6.59 -12.04
C HIS A 150 -29.00 5.89 -13.37
N VAL A 151 -28.60 4.62 -13.50
CA VAL A 151 -29.04 3.80 -14.63
C VAL A 151 -30.39 3.22 -14.25
N SER A 152 -31.45 3.83 -14.75
CA SER A 152 -32.85 3.53 -14.43
C SER A 152 -33.31 2.09 -14.75
N ASP A 153 -32.50 1.32 -15.47
CA ASP A 153 -32.88 -0.01 -15.97
C ASP A 153 -32.12 -1.17 -15.30
N LEU A 154 -31.33 -0.91 -14.24
CA LEU A 154 -30.68 -1.98 -13.50
C LEU A 154 -31.65 -2.61 -12.51
N GLU A 155 -31.93 -3.89 -12.73
CA GLU A 155 -32.72 -4.68 -11.78
C GLU A 155 -32.02 -4.76 -10.41
N THR A 156 -32.77 -4.66 -9.32
CA THR A 156 -32.27 -4.77 -7.93
C THR A 156 -31.48 -6.06 -7.69
N HIS A 157 -31.80 -7.12 -8.39
CA HIS A 157 -31.07 -8.40 -8.37
C HIS A 157 -29.60 -8.31 -8.80
N THR A 158 -29.21 -7.25 -9.50
CA THR A 158 -27.79 -7.02 -9.88
C THR A 158 -26.93 -6.78 -8.65
N VAL A 159 -27.37 -5.94 -7.70
CA VAL A 159 -26.66 -5.64 -6.45
C VAL A 159 -26.49 -6.89 -5.60
N GLU A 160 -27.60 -7.63 -5.40
CA GLU A 160 -27.60 -8.87 -4.60
C GLU A 160 -26.67 -9.92 -5.19
N THR A 161 -26.66 -10.06 -6.53
CA THR A 161 -25.74 -10.99 -7.22
C THR A 161 -24.29 -10.61 -7.01
N HIS A 162 -23.95 -9.32 -7.09
CA HIS A 162 -22.58 -8.85 -6.84
C HIS A 162 -22.15 -9.10 -5.39
N ILE A 163 -23.02 -8.81 -4.41
CA ILE A 163 -22.73 -9.07 -2.99
C ILE A 163 -22.58 -10.56 -2.72
N TYR A 164 -23.45 -11.38 -3.28
CA TYR A 164 -23.34 -12.84 -3.14
C TYR A 164 -22.01 -13.37 -3.68
N ARG A 165 -21.63 -12.96 -4.89
CA ARG A 165 -20.33 -13.35 -5.49
C ARG A 165 -19.15 -12.86 -4.68
N LEU A 166 -19.20 -11.64 -4.16
CA LEU A 166 -18.14 -11.07 -3.33
C LEU A 166 -18.01 -11.84 -2.01
N ARG A 167 -19.11 -12.16 -1.34
CA ARG A 167 -19.11 -12.99 -0.12
C ARG A 167 -18.54 -14.38 -0.38
N LYS A 168 -18.91 -15.01 -1.49
CA LYS A 168 -18.38 -16.31 -1.88
C LYS A 168 -16.84 -16.25 -2.02
N LYS A 169 -16.31 -15.25 -2.70
CA LYS A 169 -14.86 -15.05 -2.83
C LYS A 169 -14.18 -14.81 -1.48
N LEU A 170 -14.80 -14.02 -0.59
CA LEU A 170 -14.28 -13.74 0.75
C LEU A 170 -14.22 -15.02 1.59
N MET A 171 -15.25 -15.83 1.53
CA MET A 171 -15.29 -17.13 2.21
C MET A 171 -14.23 -18.09 1.65
N GLU A 172 -14.09 -18.20 0.34
CA GLU A 172 -13.13 -19.10 -0.32
C GLU A 172 -11.68 -18.74 0.01
N ILE A 173 -11.34 -17.45 0.05
CA ILE A 173 -9.96 -17.00 0.22
C ILE A 173 -9.60 -16.75 1.68
N PHE A 174 -10.49 -16.13 2.43
CA PHE A 174 -10.20 -15.66 3.80
C PHE A 174 -10.92 -16.45 4.89
N ASP A 175 -11.84 -17.35 4.52
CA ASP A 175 -12.73 -18.04 5.46
C ASP A 175 -13.53 -17.05 6.31
N ASP A 176 -14.09 -16.01 5.65
CA ASP A 176 -14.81 -14.92 6.30
C ASP A 176 -16.16 -14.68 5.64
N ASP A 177 -17.23 -15.11 6.31
CA ASP A 177 -18.62 -14.89 5.91
C ASP A 177 -19.24 -13.64 6.54
N LYS A 178 -18.50 -12.96 7.45
CA LYS A 178 -19.00 -11.83 8.22
C LYS A 178 -18.46 -10.47 7.79
N PHE A 179 -17.62 -10.45 6.76
CA PHE A 179 -17.07 -9.18 6.26
C PHE A 179 -18.15 -8.24 5.73
N ILE A 180 -19.16 -8.77 5.03
CA ILE A 180 -20.36 -8.02 4.64
C ILE A 180 -21.56 -8.63 5.35
N ILE A 181 -22.21 -7.87 6.21
CA ILE A 181 -23.34 -8.29 7.02
C ILE A 181 -24.66 -7.84 6.35
N SER A 182 -25.63 -8.76 6.25
CA SER A 182 -27.02 -8.39 5.92
C SER A 182 -27.76 -7.97 7.18
N THR A 183 -28.48 -6.88 7.08
CA THR A 183 -29.41 -6.39 8.11
C THR A 183 -30.82 -6.27 7.51
N LYS A 184 -31.80 -5.91 8.33
CA LYS A 184 -33.15 -5.62 7.83
C LYS A 184 -33.20 -4.42 6.88
N GLU A 185 -32.25 -3.51 7.01
CA GLU A 185 -32.17 -2.25 6.27
C GLU A 185 -31.23 -2.34 5.05
N GLY A 186 -30.51 -3.46 4.87
CA GLY A 186 -29.57 -3.66 3.77
C GLY A 186 -28.24 -4.28 4.18
N TYR A 187 -27.12 -3.70 3.75
CA TYR A 187 -25.77 -4.27 3.92
C TYR A 187 -24.85 -3.31 4.65
N LYS A 188 -23.90 -3.84 5.43
CA LYS A 188 -22.82 -3.10 6.09
C LYS A 188 -21.53 -3.91 6.19
N ILE A 189 -20.41 -3.24 6.42
CA ILE A 189 -19.10 -3.78 6.82
C ILE A 189 -18.82 -3.38 8.27
#